data_8b020c6587fb1a4027e5627e0d5e6671
#
_entry.id   8b020c6587fb1a4027e5627e0d5e6671
#
_cell.length_a   1.000
_cell.length_b   1.000
_cell.length_c   1.000
_cell.angle_alpha   90.00
_cell.angle_beta   90.00
_cell.angle_gamma   90.00
#
_symmetry.space_group_name_H-M   'P 1'
#
loop_
_entity.id
_entity.type
_entity.pdbx_description
1 polymer ?
#
loop_
_entity_poly.entity_id
_entity_poly.type
_entity_poly.pdbx_seq_one_letter_code
_entity_poly.pdbx_strand_id
1 'polypeptide(L)'
;MVVPFLTLYLIRMGYSVSMAGIVFAFFGLGAFSGAYVGGRLTDKIGFYPVQIITLLGGGIMFFVLSEMKTYWLICLFTYLLAFINEAFRPANSTAIAFYSKPENRTRSYALNRLAINIGWALGSSIGGVLADINYTLLFYVDGITNIAAAILIWLFLKPVDAKEENEKHTTPVKLMSAYKDKTYLLFILLTIFFASCFFQLFTNLSPFFYKELHFSETLIGFLLAINGVIIAVIEMVLIYKLEGKGRNIQYISMGIFMVGIAFFMLNIPGMGPILAICTITLLTFGEIFSMPFMNSFWISRTHPGNRGQYAALYTMAWSAAQTLGPLGGALLAGHFGFKWLWFSAGAICIAVALAVKKLKRTEQLQVK
;
A
#
# COMPACT_ATOMS: atom_id res chain seq x y z
N MET A 1 -6.44 9.69 -5.95
CA MET A 1 -6.14 10.21 -7.30
C MET A 1 -4.73 10.78 -7.38
N VAL A 2 -4.30 11.66 -6.47
CA VAL A 2 -2.98 12.34 -6.54
C VAL A 2 -1.80 11.37 -6.54
N VAL A 3 -1.76 10.37 -5.67
CA VAL A 3 -0.58 9.51 -5.46
C VAL A 3 -0.03 8.87 -6.75
N PRO A 4 -0.82 8.23 -7.62
CA PRO A 4 -0.32 7.63 -8.86
C PRO A 4 0.24 8.64 -9.87
N PHE A 5 -0.23 9.89 -9.80
CA PHE A 5 0.12 10.95 -10.75
C PHE A 5 1.08 12.00 -10.17
N LEU A 6 1.43 11.92 -8.88
CA LEU A 6 2.30 12.90 -8.22
C LEU A 6 3.68 12.99 -8.90
N THR A 7 4.25 11.84 -9.29
CA THR A 7 5.53 11.82 -10.03
C THR A 7 5.42 12.51 -11.38
N LEU A 8 4.32 12.25 -12.13
CA LEU A 8 4.08 12.90 -13.41
C LEU A 8 3.87 14.41 -13.26
N TYR A 9 3.11 14.82 -12.24
CA TYR A 9 2.94 16.23 -11.89
C TYR A 9 4.28 16.92 -11.67
N LEU A 10 5.18 16.32 -10.87
CA LEU A 10 6.52 16.85 -10.60
C LEU A 10 7.38 16.91 -11.87
N ILE A 11 7.29 15.90 -12.75
CA ILE A 11 7.98 15.90 -14.03
C ILE A 11 7.50 17.04 -14.92
N ARG A 12 6.19 17.32 -14.98
CA ARG A 12 5.62 18.45 -15.73
C ARG A 12 6.04 19.80 -15.16
N MET A 13 6.31 19.88 -13.85
CA MET A 13 6.90 21.06 -13.22
C MET A 13 8.40 21.23 -13.53
N GLY A 14 9.02 20.32 -14.28
CA GLY A 14 10.44 20.36 -14.65
C GLY A 14 11.39 19.64 -13.70
N TYR A 15 10.88 18.92 -12.71
CA TYR A 15 11.72 18.13 -11.78
C TYR A 15 12.11 16.78 -12.39
N SER A 16 13.29 16.27 -12.00
CA SER A 16 13.75 14.95 -12.43
C SER A 16 12.99 13.82 -11.73
N VAL A 17 13.03 12.61 -12.32
CA VAL A 17 12.47 11.38 -11.70
C VAL A 17 13.09 11.13 -10.33
N SER A 18 14.40 11.36 -10.18
CA SER A 18 15.11 11.22 -8.91
C SER A 18 14.59 12.20 -7.84
N MET A 19 14.33 13.46 -8.23
CA MET A 19 13.74 14.45 -7.32
C MET A 19 12.31 14.05 -6.92
N ALA A 20 11.51 13.52 -7.83
CA ALA A 20 10.20 12.98 -7.50
C ALA A 20 10.29 11.81 -6.49
N GLY A 21 11.30 10.94 -6.63
CA GLY A 21 11.57 9.87 -5.68
C GLY A 21 11.88 10.37 -4.26
N ILE A 22 12.59 11.50 -4.12
CA ILE A 22 12.82 12.13 -2.82
C ILE A 22 11.51 12.63 -2.20
N VAL A 23 10.60 13.21 -2.99
CA VAL A 23 9.27 13.61 -2.51
C VAL A 23 8.51 12.41 -1.97
N PHE A 24 8.59 11.25 -2.65
CA PHE A 24 7.99 10.00 -2.15
C PHE A 24 8.68 9.45 -0.89
N ALA A 25 9.98 9.69 -0.68
CA ALA A 25 10.64 9.37 0.58
C ALA A 25 10.07 10.21 1.73
N PHE A 26 9.82 11.51 1.51
CA PHE A 26 9.12 12.36 2.48
C PHE A 26 7.69 11.88 2.74
N PHE A 27 6.97 11.44 1.70
CA PHE A 27 5.67 10.81 1.85
C PHE A 27 5.75 9.56 2.75
N GLY A 28 6.69 8.66 2.51
CA GLY A 28 6.89 7.45 3.30
C GLY A 28 7.24 7.75 4.77
N LEU A 29 8.11 8.73 5.03
CA LEU A 29 8.44 9.18 6.39
C LEU A 29 7.21 9.78 7.09
N GLY A 30 6.42 10.58 6.37
CA GLY A 30 5.15 11.12 6.86
C GLY A 30 4.17 10.01 7.21
N ALA A 31 4.03 9.02 6.33
CA ALA A 31 3.16 7.87 6.53
C ALA A 31 3.56 7.06 7.78
N PHE A 32 4.84 6.78 7.95
CA PHE A 32 5.35 6.05 9.12
C PHE A 32 5.06 6.79 10.42
N SER A 33 5.43 8.07 10.48
CA SER A 33 5.24 8.89 11.68
C SER A 33 3.76 9.16 11.95
N GLY A 34 2.96 9.36 10.91
CA GLY A 34 1.51 9.56 10.99
C GLY A 34 0.78 8.34 11.54
N ALA A 35 1.09 7.14 11.04
CA ALA A 35 0.51 5.91 11.56
C ALA A 35 0.84 5.69 13.05
N TYR A 36 2.07 5.97 13.46
CA TYR A 36 2.49 5.86 14.86
C TYR A 36 1.74 6.85 15.77
N VAL A 37 1.70 8.12 15.38
CA VAL A 37 1.00 9.15 16.16
C VAL A 37 -0.52 8.93 16.13
N GLY A 38 -1.07 8.55 14.97
CA GLY A 38 -2.50 8.23 14.80
C GLY A 38 -2.95 7.08 15.71
N GLY A 39 -2.13 6.02 15.85
CA GLY A 39 -2.40 4.93 16.80
C GLY A 39 -2.48 5.44 18.25
N ARG A 40 -1.49 6.23 18.68
CA ARG A 40 -1.49 6.82 20.04
C ARG A 40 -2.63 7.80 20.28
N LEU A 41 -2.98 8.60 19.27
CA LEU A 41 -4.13 9.50 19.37
C LEU A 41 -5.44 8.71 19.46
N THR A 42 -5.57 7.63 18.68
CA THR A 42 -6.73 6.73 18.75
C THR A 42 -6.90 6.16 20.15
N ASP A 43 -5.82 5.70 20.79
CA ASP A 43 -5.85 5.19 22.15
C ASP A 43 -6.20 6.27 23.19
N LYS A 44 -5.80 7.53 22.94
CA LYS A 44 -5.96 8.63 23.90
C LYS A 44 -7.31 9.35 23.80
N ILE A 45 -7.76 9.67 22.59
CA ILE A 45 -8.97 10.47 22.35
C ILE A 45 -10.09 9.71 21.62
N GLY A 46 -9.85 8.42 21.32
CA GLY A 46 -10.77 7.56 20.58
C GLY A 46 -10.65 7.66 19.06
N PHE A 47 -11.16 6.66 18.36
CA PHE A 47 -11.07 6.58 16.89
C PHE A 47 -11.94 7.61 16.17
N TYR A 48 -13.12 7.95 16.72
CA TYR A 48 -14.07 8.84 16.07
C TYR A 48 -13.53 10.25 15.81
N PRO A 49 -13.00 10.99 16.82
CA PRO A 49 -12.43 12.33 16.56
C PRO A 49 -11.17 12.25 15.70
N VAL A 50 -10.35 11.20 15.83
CA VAL A 50 -9.15 11.03 14.98
C VAL A 50 -9.53 10.88 13.52
N GLN A 51 -10.56 10.09 13.18
CA GLN A 51 -11.04 9.96 11.81
C GLN A 51 -11.48 11.31 11.22
N ILE A 52 -12.26 12.09 11.95
CA ILE A 52 -12.74 13.39 11.46
C ILE A 52 -11.60 14.37 11.28
N ILE A 53 -10.72 14.52 12.29
CA ILE A 53 -9.59 15.45 12.25
C ILE A 53 -8.65 15.13 11.08
N THR A 54 -8.36 13.83 10.87
CA THR A 54 -7.43 13.40 9.82
C THR A 54 -8.01 13.57 8.42
N LEU A 55 -9.31 13.31 8.23
CA LEU A 55 -9.97 13.50 6.94
C LEU A 55 -10.12 15.00 6.60
N LEU A 56 -10.54 15.83 7.54
CA LEU A 56 -10.61 17.28 7.34
C LEU A 56 -9.22 17.87 7.11
N GLY A 57 -8.25 17.54 7.96
CA GLY A 57 -6.87 18.00 7.83
C GLY A 57 -6.21 17.55 6.54
N GLY A 58 -6.41 16.28 6.15
CA GLY A 58 -5.93 15.73 4.88
C GLY A 58 -6.56 16.43 3.67
N GLY A 59 -7.88 16.68 3.72
CA GLY A 59 -8.57 17.42 2.67
C GLY A 59 -8.01 18.85 2.50
N ILE A 60 -7.79 19.57 3.60
CA ILE A 60 -7.17 20.91 3.56
C ILE A 60 -5.73 20.84 3.02
N MET A 61 -4.95 19.81 3.43
CA MET A 61 -3.57 19.66 2.96
C MET A 61 -3.47 19.39 1.46
N PHE A 62 -4.46 18.74 0.83
CA PHE A 62 -4.49 18.62 -0.62
C PHE A 62 -4.60 19.97 -1.31
N PHE A 63 -5.46 20.87 -0.83
CA PHE A 63 -5.55 22.24 -1.38
C PHE A 63 -4.25 23.01 -1.17
N VAL A 64 -3.67 22.94 0.02
CA VAL A 64 -2.40 23.62 0.31
C VAL A 64 -1.29 23.10 -0.59
N LEU A 65 -1.19 21.77 -0.77
CA LEU A 65 -0.15 21.16 -1.62
C LEU A 65 -0.29 21.59 -3.08
N SER A 66 -1.52 21.79 -3.60
CA SER A 66 -1.75 22.23 -4.97
C SER A 66 -1.16 23.61 -5.29
N GLU A 67 -1.02 24.47 -4.29
CA GLU A 67 -0.46 25.83 -4.43
C GLU A 67 1.07 25.88 -4.26
N MET A 68 1.68 24.76 -3.85
CA MET A 68 3.13 24.73 -3.61
C MET A 68 3.92 24.65 -4.91
N LYS A 69 4.81 25.61 -5.14
CA LYS A 69 5.66 25.69 -6.35
C LYS A 69 7.14 25.41 -6.06
N THR A 70 7.57 25.62 -4.83
CA THR A 70 8.96 25.43 -4.41
C THR A 70 9.19 23.97 -4.00
N TYR A 71 10.23 23.33 -4.52
CA TYR A 71 10.53 21.92 -4.31
C TYR A 71 10.53 21.51 -2.82
N TRP A 72 11.21 22.25 -1.96
CA TRP A 72 11.28 21.93 -0.52
C TRP A 72 9.94 22.09 0.20
N LEU A 73 9.09 23.02 -0.26
CA LEU A 73 7.72 23.13 0.26
C LEU A 73 6.88 21.94 -0.20
N ILE A 74 7.03 21.48 -1.46
CA ILE A 74 6.37 20.27 -1.93
C ILE A 74 6.78 19.06 -1.08
N CYS A 75 8.08 18.88 -0.78
CA CYS A 75 8.55 17.83 0.11
C CYS A 75 7.90 17.91 1.50
N LEU A 76 7.92 19.12 2.12
CA LEU A 76 7.37 19.34 3.45
C LEU A 76 5.86 19.08 3.49
N PHE A 77 5.11 19.65 2.56
CA PHE A 77 3.65 19.50 2.54
C PHE A 77 3.21 18.10 2.12
N THR A 78 4.00 17.40 1.30
CA THR A 78 3.79 15.97 1.02
C THR A 78 4.01 15.12 2.27
N TYR A 79 5.03 15.41 3.07
CA TYR A 79 5.24 14.78 4.37
C TYR A 79 4.04 15.01 5.30
N LEU A 80 3.60 16.28 5.46
CA LEU A 80 2.47 16.63 6.32
C LEU A 80 1.15 15.99 5.85
N LEU A 81 0.91 15.97 4.54
CA LEU A 81 -0.25 15.31 3.95
C LEU A 81 -0.25 13.81 4.28
N ALA A 82 0.88 13.13 4.06
CA ALA A 82 1.01 11.71 4.35
C ALA A 82 0.88 11.44 5.86
N PHE A 83 1.48 12.27 6.70
CA PHE A 83 1.38 12.19 8.16
C PHE A 83 -0.08 12.23 8.64
N ILE A 84 -0.85 13.18 8.13
CA ILE A 84 -2.26 13.34 8.51
C ILE A 84 -3.11 12.18 7.96
N ASN A 85 -2.96 11.83 6.68
CA ASN A 85 -3.76 10.79 6.04
C ASN A 85 -3.48 9.39 6.60
N GLU A 86 -2.24 9.06 6.91
CA GLU A 86 -1.88 7.74 7.44
C GLU A 86 -2.24 7.58 8.93
N ALA A 87 -2.42 8.70 9.66
CA ALA A 87 -2.98 8.66 11.01
C ALA A 87 -4.45 8.19 11.04
N PHE A 88 -5.17 8.28 9.91
CA PHE A 88 -6.52 7.74 9.75
C PHE A 88 -6.58 6.22 9.85
N ARG A 89 -5.56 5.49 9.35
CA ARG A 89 -5.60 4.01 9.24
C ARG A 89 -5.81 3.28 10.56
N PRO A 90 -5.05 3.55 11.66
CA PRO A 90 -5.28 2.88 12.93
C PRO A 90 -6.67 3.21 13.49
N ALA A 91 -7.13 4.46 13.38
CA ALA A 91 -8.46 4.86 13.81
C ALA A 91 -9.55 4.13 13.03
N ASN A 92 -9.43 4.02 11.70
CA ASN A 92 -10.37 3.28 10.86
C ASN A 92 -10.41 1.79 11.20
N SER A 93 -9.24 1.18 11.43
CA SER A 93 -9.16 -0.23 11.83
C SER A 93 -9.88 -0.47 13.17
N THR A 94 -9.67 0.41 14.14
CA THR A 94 -10.35 0.38 15.44
C THR A 94 -11.85 0.56 15.31
N ALA A 95 -12.30 1.52 14.48
CA ALA A 95 -13.71 1.74 14.20
C ALA A 95 -14.38 0.50 13.60
N ILE A 96 -13.76 -0.14 12.61
CA ILE A 96 -14.27 -1.38 12.01
C ILE A 96 -14.40 -2.47 13.08
N ALA A 97 -13.41 -2.64 13.95
CA ALA A 97 -13.44 -3.63 15.02
C ALA A 97 -14.57 -3.33 16.03
N PHE A 98 -14.81 -2.07 16.34
CA PHE A 98 -15.82 -1.62 17.31
C PHE A 98 -17.25 -1.80 16.78
N TYR A 99 -17.53 -1.34 15.56
CA TYR A 99 -18.88 -1.43 14.95
C TYR A 99 -19.21 -2.83 14.43
N SER A 100 -18.24 -3.75 14.37
CA SER A 100 -18.46 -5.12 13.89
C SER A 100 -18.68 -6.08 15.06
N LYS A 101 -19.66 -6.98 14.92
CA LYS A 101 -19.82 -8.10 15.84
C LYS A 101 -18.65 -9.10 15.65
N PRO A 102 -18.22 -9.84 16.70
CA PRO A 102 -17.13 -10.80 16.56
C PRO A 102 -17.29 -11.78 15.39
N GLU A 103 -18.54 -12.22 15.13
CA GLU A 103 -18.87 -13.22 14.11
C GLU A 103 -18.75 -12.69 12.68
N ASN A 104 -18.89 -11.37 12.46
CA ASN A 104 -18.84 -10.76 11.13
C ASN A 104 -17.64 -9.83 10.92
N ARG A 105 -16.73 -9.72 11.90
CA ARG A 105 -15.57 -8.81 11.86
C ARG A 105 -14.69 -9.04 10.62
N THR A 106 -14.41 -10.30 10.29
CA THR A 106 -13.64 -10.64 9.09
C THR A 106 -14.31 -10.13 7.81
N ARG A 107 -15.63 -10.25 7.71
CA ARG A 107 -16.41 -9.72 6.56
C ARG A 107 -16.35 -8.20 6.50
N SER A 108 -16.39 -7.52 7.64
CA SER A 108 -16.28 -6.05 7.69
C SER A 108 -14.91 -5.55 7.20
N TYR A 109 -13.82 -6.22 7.57
CA TYR A 109 -12.49 -5.90 7.03
C TYR A 109 -12.38 -6.22 5.54
N ALA A 110 -12.97 -7.33 5.08
CA ALA A 110 -13.02 -7.67 3.67
C ALA A 110 -13.81 -6.62 2.85
N LEU A 111 -14.94 -6.13 3.38
CA LEU A 111 -15.71 -5.05 2.76
C LEU A 111 -14.91 -3.75 2.70
N ASN A 112 -14.19 -3.39 3.76
CA ASN A 112 -13.31 -2.22 3.76
C ASN A 112 -12.21 -2.36 2.69
N ARG A 113 -11.61 -3.54 2.55
CA ARG A 113 -10.60 -3.79 1.49
C ARG A 113 -11.20 -3.68 0.09
N LEU A 114 -12.40 -4.23 -0.12
CA LEU A 114 -13.13 -4.08 -1.37
C LEU A 114 -13.38 -2.60 -1.70
N ALA A 115 -13.84 -1.80 -0.72
CA ALA A 115 -14.05 -0.38 -0.90
C ALA A 115 -12.76 0.37 -1.27
N ILE A 116 -11.62 0.03 -0.64
CA ILE A 116 -10.31 0.59 -0.96
C ILE A 116 -9.93 0.27 -2.43
N ASN A 117 -10.10 -0.98 -2.88
CA ASN A 117 -9.75 -1.39 -4.24
C ASN A 117 -10.66 -0.75 -5.29
N ILE A 118 -11.97 -0.64 -5.03
CA ILE A 118 -12.90 0.12 -5.89
C ILE A 118 -12.49 1.59 -5.93
N GLY A 119 -12.18 2.19 -4.77
CA GLY A 119 -11.69 3.56 -4.67
C GLY A 119 -10.39 3.77 -5.45
N TRP A 120 -9.48 2.80 -5.42
CA TRP A 120 -8.26 2.83 -6.22
C TRP A 120 -8.57 2.80 -7.73
N ALA A 121 -9.44 1.90 -8.18
CA ALA A 121 -9.83 1.78 -9.59
C ALA A 121 -10.50 3.06 -10.10
N LEU A 122 -11.50 3.58 -9.39
CA LEU A 122 -12.19 4.81 -9.75
C LEU A 122 -11.25 6.01 -9.67
N GLY A 123 -10.45 6.08 -8.60
CA GLY A 123 -9.49 7.17 -8.40
C GLY A 123 -8.41 7.22 -9.47
N SER A 124 -7.91 6.08 -9.93
CA SER A 124 -6.92 6.03 -11.00
C SER A 124 -7.52 6.40 -12.36
N SER A 125 -8.71 5.88 -12.70
CA SER A 125 -9.40 6.21 -13.96
C SER A 125 -9.76 7.69 -14.06
N ILE A 126 -10.48 8.22 -13.05
CA ILE A 126 -10.88 9.63 -13.01
C ILE A 126 -9.64 10.52 -12.92
N GLY A 127 -8.65 10.10 -12.13
CA GLY A 127 -7.38 10.80 -12.00
C GLY A 127 -6.62 10.94 -13.31
N GLY A 128 -6.62 9.90 -14.16
CA GLY A 128 -6.02 9.98 -15.48
C GLY A 128 -6.70 11.02 -16.40
N VAL A 129 -8.04 11.03 -16.44
CA VAL A 129 -8.80 12.01 -17.22
C VAL A 129 -8.58 13.43 -16.69
N LEU A 130 -8.58 13.62 -15.37
CA LEU A 130 -8.33 14.93 -14.77
C LEU A 130 -6.89 15.41 -15.00
N ALA A 131 -5.91 14.51 -14.97
CA ALA A 131 -4.51 14.83 -15.22
C ALA A 131 -4.27 15.30 -16.66
N ASP A 132 -4.97 14.72 -17.66
CA ASP A 132 -4.92 15.17 -19.04
C ASP A 132 -5.45 16.62 -19.21
N ILE A 133 -6.45 17.01 -18.40
CA ILE A 133 -7.04 18.36 -18.42
C ILE A 133 -6.17 19.33 -17.61
N ASN A 134 -6.00 19.06 -16.32
CA ASN A 134 -5.20 19.88 -15.41
C ASN A 134 -4.89 19.10 -14.11
N TYR A 135 -3.62 18.94 -13.79
CA TYR A 135 -3.17 18.25 -12.56
C TYR A 135 -3.69 18.86 -11.27
N THR A 136 -3.95 20.16 -11.24
CA THR A 136 -4.50 20.83 -10.03
C THR A 136 -5.86 20.26 -9.64
N LEU A 137 -6.65 19.79 -10.61
CA LEU A 137 -7.96 19.17 -10.36
C LEU A 137 -7.85 17.90 -9.50
N LEU A 138 -6.74 17.14 -9.61
CA LEU A 138 -6.51 15.95 -8.80
C LEU A 138 -6.51 16.29 -7.30
N PHE A 139 -5.82 17.37 -6.94
CA PHE A 139 -5.72 17.83 -5.56
C PHE A 139 -7.07 18.33 -5.04
N TYR A 140 -7.81 19.09 -5.87
CA TYR A 140 -9.13 19.60 -5.49
C TYR A 140 -10.13 18.46 -5.28
N VAL A 141 -10.17 17.46 -6.17
CA VAL A 141 -11.09 16.33 -6.04
C VAL A 141 -10.74 15.46 -4.83
N ASP A 142 -9.44 15.16 -4.60
CA ASP A 142 -9.03 14.43 -3.39
C ASP A 142 -9.32 15.24 -2.12
N GLY A 143 -9.13 16.57 -2.13
CA GLY A 143 -9.46 17.44 -1.01
C GLY A 143 -10.96 17.43 -0.70
N ILE A 144 -11.80 17.65 -1.70
CA ILE A 144 -13.27 17.65 -1.55
C ILE A 144 -13.79 16.29 -1.08
N THR A 145 -13.30 15.18 -1.66
CA THR A 145 -13.75 13.84 -1.28
C THR A 145 -13.34 13.47 0.15
N ASN A 146 -12.16 13.89 0.62
CA ASN A 146 -11.77 13.72 2.03
C ASN A 146 -12.67 14.50 2.98
N ILE A 147 -12.98 15.77 2.67
CA ILE A 147 -13.89 16.59 3.48
C ILE A 147 -15.31 16.00 3.46
N ALA A 148 -15.79 15.57 2.30
CA ALA A 148 -17.08 14.90 2.19
C ALA A 148 -17.14 13.62 3.03
N ALA A 149 -16.08 12.81 3.02
CA ALA A 149 -15.99 11.62 3.86
C ALA A 149 -16.02 11.96 5.37
N ALA A 150 -15.34 13.05 5.80
CA ALA A 150 -15.42 13.53 7.18
C ALA A 150 -16.85 13.92 7.56
N ILE A 151 -17.55 14.65 6.69
CA ILE A 151 -18.94 15.05 6.90
C ILE A 151 -19.86 13.81 6.98
N LEU A 152 -19.68 12.82 6.10
CA LEU A 152 -20.44 11.57 6.15
C LEU A 152 -20.22 10.81 7.46
N ILE A 153 -18.97 10.71 7.93
CA ILE A 153 -18.69 10.12 9.24
C ILE A 153 -19.39 10.88 10.35
N TRP A 154 -19.32 12.20 10.34
CA TRP A 154 -19.95 13.05 11.34
C TRP A 154 -21.48 12.93 11.37
N LEU A 155 -22.10 12.79 10.20
CA LEU A 155 -23.58 12.67 10.09
C LEU A 155 -24.09 11.27 10.42
N PHE A 156 -23.38 10.21 10.03
CA PHE A 156 -23.90 8.85 10.06
C PHE A 156 -23.31 7.97 11.17
N LEU A 157 -22.10 8.24 11.65
CA LEU A 157 -21.53 7.48 12.75
C LEU A 157 -21.81 8.15 14.10
N LYS A 158 -22.21 7.35 15.07
CA LYS A 158 -22.42 7.85 16.44
C LYS A 158 -21.06 8.11 17.10
N PRO A 159 -20.86 9.26 17.77
CA PRO A 159 -19.70 9.47 18.62
C PRO A 159 -19.61 8.40 19.71
N VAL A 160 -18.41 7.90 19.96
CA VAL A 160 -18.14 6.89 20.99
C VAL A 160 -17.11 7.44 21.94
N ASP A 161 -17.37 7.32 23.24
CA ASP A 161 -16.42 7.72 24.28
C ASP A 161 -15.27 6.71 24.41
N ALA A 162 -14.04 7.20 24.44
CA ALA A 162 -12.81 6.42 24.50
C ALA A 162 -12.70 5.50 25.74
N LYS A 163 -13.55 5.68 26.75
CA LYS A 163 -13.51 4.92 28.01
C LYS A 163 -14.16 3.53 27.93
N GLU A 164 -15.07 3.30 26.98
CA GLU A 164 -15.76 1.99 26.87
C GLU A 164 -14.90 0.89 26.22
N GLU A 165 -13.74 1.24 25.66
CA GLU A 165 -12.90 0.33 24.86
C GLU A 165 -11.84 -0.43 25.68
N ASN A 166 -11.42 0.07 26.84
CA ASN A 166 -10.21 -0.40 27.56
C ASN A 166 -10.42 -1.58 28.52
N GLU A 167 -11.63 -2.11 28.70
CA GLU A 167 -11.89 -3.12 29.76
C GLU A 167 -11.71 -4.60 29.38
N LYS A 168 -11.30 -4.91 28.15
CA LYS A 168 -11.14 -6.32 27.73
C LYS A 168 -9.73 -6.61 27.25
N HIS A 169 -8.83 -7.03 28.11
CA HIS A 169 -7.79 -8.05 27.86
C HIS A 169 -6.62 -7.98 28.85
N THR A 170 -6.61 -8.86 29.83
CA THR A 170 -5.41 -9.20 30.63
C THR A 170 -5.37 -10.69 30.95
N THR A 171 -4.42 -11.41 30.35
CA THR A 171 -3.79 -12.60 30.95
C THR A 171 -2.35 -12.70 30.47
N PRO A 172 -1.33 -12.72 31.35
CA PRO A 172 0.07 -12.82 30.96
C PRO A 172 0.47 -14.28 30.73
N VAL A 173 0.59 -14.69 29.49
CA VAL A 173 1.30 -15.91 29.10
C VAL A 173 2.69 -15.52 28.61
N LYS A 174 3.76 -16.17 29.13
CA LYS A 174 5.15 -15.91 28.72
C LYS A 174 5.38 -16.47 27.30
N LEU A 175 5.06 -15.69 26.29
CA LEU A 175 5.13 -16.07 24.89
C LEU A 175 6.48 -15.69 24.27
N MET A 176 6.91 -16.45 23.25
CA MET A 176 8.12 -16.12 22.50
C MET A 176 7.94 -14.78 21.79
N SER A 177 8.90 -13.87 21.97
CA SER A 177 8.89 -12.58 21.31
C SER A 177 9.08 -12.73 19.79
N ALA A 178 8.34 -11.96 18.99
CA ALA A 178 8.48 -11.90 17.52
C ALA A 178 9.92 -11.60 17.09
N TYR A 179 10.67 -10.83 17.89
CA TYR A 179 12.08 -10.49 17.65
C TYR A 179 13.05 -11.66 17.84
N LYS A 180 12.60 -12.78 18.40
CA LYS A 180 13.39 -14.02 18.57
C LYS A 180 13.03 -15.09 17.54
N ASP A 181 11.93 -14.93 16.79
CA ASP A 181 11.51 -15.85 15.74
C ASP A 181 12.33 -15.61 14.47
N LYS A 182 13.43 -16.36 14.32
CA LYS A 182 14.34 -16.23 13.16
C LYS A 182 13.65 -16.44 11.81
N THR A 183 12.71 -17.37 11.73
CA THR A 183 11.93 -17.63 10.50
C THR A 183 11.06 -16.43 10.16
N TYR A 184 10.44 -15.85 11.17
CA TYR A 184 9.63 -14.64 10.99
C TYR A 184 10.47 -13.42 10.61
N LEU A 185 11.61 -13.21 11.27
CA LEU A 185 12.52 -12.10 10.92
C LEU A 185 13.03 -12.22 9.48
N LEU A 186 13.36 -13.43 9.02
CA LEU A 186 13.72 -13.66 7.63
C LEU A 186 12.54 -13.37 6.70
N PHE A 187 11.33 -13.78 7.04
CA PHE A 187 10.12 -13.43 6.28
C PHE A 187 9.90 -11.92 6.22
N ILE A 188 10.10 -11.19 7.32
CA ILE A 188 10.01 -9.72 7.38
C ILE A 188 11.04 -9.07 6.44
N LEU A 189 12.29 -9.53 6.45
CA LEU A 189 13.33 -9.04 5.54
C LEU A 189 12.94 -9.26 4.07
N LEU A 190 12.46 -10.46 3.73
CA LEU A 190 12.00 -10.79 2.38
C LEU A 190 10.78 -9.96 1.98
N THR A 191 9.89 -9.65 2.95
CA THR A 191 8.74 -8.76 2.74
C THR A 191 9.19 -7.34 2.40
N ILE A 192 10.24 -6.81 3.07
CA ILE A 192 10.77 -5.47 2.74
C ILE A 192 11.26 -5.42 1.29
N PHE A 193 12.03 -6.41 0.84
CA PHE A 193 12.52 -6.46 -0.55
C PHE A 193 11.38 -6.56 -1.55
N PHE A 194 10.42 -7.46 -1.33
CA PHE A 194 9.26 -7.60 -2.19
C PHE A 194 8.43 -6.32 -2.24
N ALA A 195 8.07 -5.77 -1.08
CA ALA A 195 7.25 -4.58 -0.99
C ALA A 195 7.96 -3.35 -1.61
N SER A 196 9.29 -3.23 -1.49
CA SER A 196 10.05 -2.18 -2.17
C SER A 196 9.94 -2.26 -3.69
N CYS A 197 9.94 -3.47 -4.25
CA CYS A 197 9.66 -3.67 -5.68
C CYS A 197 8.19 -3.37 -6.01
N PHE A 198 7.26 -3.82 -5.17
CA PHE A 198 5.83 -3.60 -5.37
C PHE A 198 5.45 -2.11 -5.40
N PHE A 199 6.06 -1.29 -4.54
CA PHE A 199 5.79 0.15 -4.53
C PHE A 199 6.21 0.88 -5.82
N GLN A 200 6.98 0.24 -6.72
CA GLN A 200 7.26 0.80 -8.05
C GLN A 200 5.99 0.95 -8.90
N LEU A 201 4.96 0.14 -8.66
CA LEU A 201 3.64 0.25 -9.29
C LEU A 201 3.04 1.66 -9.10
N PHE A 202 3.21 2.21 -7.90
CA PHE A 202 2.60 3.49 -7.51
C PHE A 202 3.46 4.71 -7.90
N THR A 203 4.76 4.54 -8.11
CA THR A 203 5.69 5.66 -8.23
C THR A 203 6.41 5.74 -9.58
N ASN A 204 6.85 4.62 -10.12
CA ASN A 204 7.69 4.61 -11.31
C ASN A 204 7.01 4.03 -12.55
N LEU A 205 5.88 3.30 -12.41
CA LEU A 205 5.18 2.71 -13.55
C LEU A 205 4.51 3.77 -14.44
N SER A 206 3.82 4.76 -13.81
CA SER A 206 3.21 5.87 -14.56
C SER A 206 4.24 6.72 -15.32
N PRO A 207 5.36 7.15 -14.70
CA PRO A 207 6.44 7.81 -15.42
C PRO A 207 7.05 6.99 -16.58
N PHE A 208 7.17 5.68 -16.39
CA PHE A 208 7.64 4.78 -17.45
C PHE A 208 6.68 4.77 -18.64
N PHE A 209 5.39 4.57 -18.40
CA PHE A 209 4.39 4.58 -19.46
C PHE A 209 4.31 5.93 -20.19
N TYR A 210 4.47 7.02 -19.46
CA TYR A 210 4.45 8.36 -20.04
C TYR A 210 5.72 8.67 -20.86
N LYS A 211 6.93 8.45 -20.27
CA LYS A 211 8.20 8.87 -20.88
C LYS A 211 8.72 7.92 -21.95
N GLU A 212 8.61 6.60 -21.70
CA GLU A 212 9.20 5.59 -22.61
C GLU A 212 8.19 5.08 -23.64
N LEU A 213 6.91 5.00 -23.28
CA LEU A 213 5.87 4.46 -24.16
C LEU A 213 4.97 5.54 -24.75
N HIS A 214 5.12 6.79 -24.32
CA HIS A 214 4.33 7.94 -24.77
C HIS A 214 2.81 7.74 -24.64
N PHE A 215 2.38 7.01 -23.60
CA PHE A 215 0.96 6.83 -23.31
C PHE A 215 0.36 8.11 -22.72
N SER A 216 -0.91 8.41 -23.07
CA SER A 216 -1.65 9.50 -22.45
C SER A 216 -1.94 9.22 -20.97
N GLU A 217 -2.10 10.27 -20.18
CA GLU A 217 -2.47 10.15 -18.77
C GLU A 217 -3.79 9.39 -18.57
N THR A 218 -4.75 9.60 -19.47
CA THR A 218 -6.02 8.86 -19.50
C THR A 218 -5.79 7.35 -19.66
N LEU A 219 -4.95 6.94 -20.62
CA LEU A 219 -4.63 5.52 -20.81
C LEU A 219 -3.91 4.95 -19.58
N ILE A 220 -2.98 5.68 -19.00
CA ILE A 220 -2.27 5.30 -17.77
C ILE A 220 -3.27 5.09 -16.62
N GLY A 221 -4.22 6.01 -16.46
CA GLY A 221 -5.28 5.91 -15.46
C GLY A 221 -6.12 4.63 -15.63
N PHE A 222 -6.54 4.30 -16.85
CA PHE A 222 -7.27 3.06 -17.13
C PHE A 222 -6.43 1.80 -16.89
N LEU A 223 -5.16 1.81 -17.27
CA LEU A 223 -4.24 0.69 -17.00
C LEU A 223 -4.10 0.43 -15.51
N LEU A 224 -3.92 1.47 -14.70
CA LEU A 224 -3.85 1.33 -13.23
C LEU A 224 -5.19 0.89 -12.62
N ALA A 225 -6.32 1.33 -13.20
CA ALA A 225 -7.64 0.91 -12.73
C ALA A 225 -7.90 -0.59 -12.93
N ILE A 226 -7.33 -1.21 -13.96
CA ILE A 226 -7.42 -2.67 -14.21
C ILE A 226 -6.98 -3.44 -12.97
N ASN A 227 -5.89 -3.03 -12.31
CA ASN A 227 -5.43 -3.65 -11.06
C ASN A 227 -6.53 -3.66 -10.01
N GLY A 228 -7.12 -2.51 -9.68
CA GLY A 228 -8.18 -2.40 -8.68
C GLY A 228 -9.45 -3.19 -9.04
N VAL A 229 -9.86 -3.19 -10.32
CA VAL A 229 -11.03 -3.94 -10.80
C VAL A 229 -10.82 -5.44 -10.67
N ILE A 230 -9.67 -5.96 -11.10
CA ILE A 230 -9.35 -7.40 -11.00
C ILE A 230 -9.35 -7.82 -9.53
N ILE A 231 -8.75 -7.04 -8.63
CA ILE A 231 -8.75 -7.33 -7.20
C ILE A 231 -10.19 -7.35 -6.68
N ALA A 232 -11.00 -6.33 -6.97
CA ALA A 232 -12.37 -6.22 -6.49
C ALA A 232 -13.25 -7.42 -6.92
N VAL A 233 -13.07 -7.90 -8.15
CA VAL A 233 -13.91 -8.97 -8.71
C VAL A 233 -13.40 -10.37 -8.35
N ILE A 234 -12.10 -10.58 -8.38
CA ILE A 234 -11.51 -11.93 -8.35
C ILE A 234 -10.97 -12.30 -6.97
N GLU A 235 -10.40 -11.36 -6.22
CA GLU A 235 -9.65 -11.67 -5.00
C GLU A 235 -10.47 -12.44 -3.97
N MET A 236 -11.69 -11.96 -3.65
CA MET A 236 -12.56 -12.60 -2.64
C MET A 236 -12.91 -14.05 -3.01
N VAL A 237 -13.23 -14.29 -4.28
CA VAL A 237 -13.59 -15.63 -4.78
C VAL A 237 -12.38 -16.57 -4.75
N LEU A 238 -11.22 -16.04 -5.15
CA LEU A 238 -9.99 -16.83 -5.20
C LEU A 238 -9.50 -17.19 -3.80
N ILE A 239 -9.48 -16.23 -2.86
CA ILE A 239 -9.10 -16.46 -1.48
C ILE A 239 -10.02 -17.49 -0.84
N TYR A 240 -11.34 -17.36 -0.99
CA TYR A 240 -12.30 -18.34 -0.45
C TYR A 240 -12.02 -19.78 -0.90
N LYS A 241 -11.60 -19.97 -2.15
CA LYS A 241 -11.27 -21.29 -2.69
C LYS A 241 -9.91 -21.82 -2.23
N LEU A 242 -8.98 -20.95 -1.88
CA LEU A 242 -7.58 -21.32 -1.58
C LEU A 242 -7.24 -21.29 -0.09
N GLU A 243 -7.98 -20.53 0.70
CA GLU A 243 -7.78 -20.40 2.15
C GLU A 243 -7.94 -21.75 2.85
N GLY A 244 -7.21 -21.97 3.94
CA GLY A 244 -7.30 -23.19 4.74
C GLY A 244 -6.59 -24.42 4.18
N LYS A 245 -6.04 -24.37 2.96
CA LYS A 245 -5.34 -25.52 2.36
C LYS A 245 -3.89 -25.71 2.83
N GLY A 246 -3.43 -24.94 3.84
CA GLY A 246 -2.09 -25.06 4.42
C GLY A 246 -0.93 -24.77 3.45
N ARG A 247 -1.16 -24.01 2.38
CA ARG A 247 -0.18 -23.76 1.30
C ARG A 247 0.26 -22.30 1.21
N ASN A 248 0.15 -21.52 2.31
CA ASN A 248 0.42 -20.08 2.31
C ASN A 248 1.77 -19.74 1.66
N ILE A 249 2.86 -20.38 2.08
CA ILE A 249 4.20 -20.13 1.53
C ILE A 249 4.28 -20.40 0.03
N GLN A 250 3.56 -21.42 -0.47
CA GLN A 250 3.55 -21.73 -1.91
C GLN A 250 2.85 -20.63 -2.70
N TYR A 251 1.70 -20.15 -2.21
CA TYR A 251 0.97 -19.06 -2.83
C TYR A 251 1.77 -17.75 -2.79
N ILE A 252 2.37 -17.40 -1.64
CA ILE A 252 3.26 -16.24 -1.52
C ILE A 252 4.40 -16.32 -2.54
N SER A 253 5.13 -17.45 -2.59
CA SER A 253 6.23 -17.64 -3.52
C SER A 253 5.78 -17.53 -4.98
N MET A 254 4.64 -18.15 -5.35
CA MET A 254 4.09 -18.07 -6.69
C MET A 254 3.68 -16.65 -7.06
N GLY A 255 3.00 -15.93 -6.15
CA GLY A 255 2.58 -14.55 -6.37
C GLY A 255 3.76 -13.61 -6.59
N ILE A 256 4.79 -13.69 -5.73
CA ILE A 256 6.01 -12.89 -5.88
C ILE A 256 6.74 -13.22 -7.19
N PHE A 257 6.77 -14.48 -7.58
CA PHE A 257 7.37 -14.93 -8.86
C PHE A 257 6.63 -14.31 -10.06
N MET A 258 5.28 -14.29 -10.04
CA MET A 258 4.46 -13.66 -11.08
C MET A 258 4.74 -12.15 -11.18
N VAL A 259 4.87 -11.45 -10.04
CA VAL A 259 5.27 -10.04 -10.01
C VAL A 259 6.65 -9.84 -10.64
N GLY A 260 7.62 -10.73 -10.35
CA GLY A 260 8.94 -10.70 -10.95
C GLY A 260 8.92 -10.82 -12.47
N ILE A 261 8.12 -11.76 -12.99
CA ILE A 261 7.93 -11.91 -14.45
C ILE A 261 7.27 -10.66 -15.03
N ALA A 262 6.26 -10.09 -14.38
CA ALA A 262 5.61 -8.87 -14.84
C ALA A 262 6.61 -7.70 -14.97
N PHE A 263 7.54 -7.54 -14.02
CA PHE A 263 8.58 -6.53 -14.14
C PHE A 263 9.55 -6.81 -15.31
N PHE A 264 9.90 -8.06 -15.59
CA PHE A 264 10.68 -8.37 -16.79
C PHE A 264 9.92 -8.06 -18.09
N MET A 265 8.61 -8.27 -18.12
CA MET A 265 7.77 -7.95 -19.30
C MET A 265 7.82 -6.46 -19.64
N LEU A 266 8.02 -5.56 -18.67
CA LEU A 266 8.18 -4.12 -18.93
C LEU A 266 9.43 -3.77 -19.77
N ASN A 267 10.38 -4.70 -19.91
CA ASN A 267 11.56 -4.53 -20.74
C ASN A 267 11.39 -5.05 -22.18
N ILE A 268 10.21 -5.57 -22.56
CA ILE A 268 9.95 -6.07 -23.91
C ILE A 268 9.91 -4.87 -24.86
N PRO A 269 10.75 -4.84 -25.93
CA PRO A 269 10.72 -3.76 -26.90
C PRO A 269 9.37 -3.66 -27.63
N GLY A 270 8.93 -2.44 -27.96
CA GLY A 270 7.68 -2.22 -28.70
C GLY A 270 6.42 -2.51 -27.87
N MET A 271 6.48 -2.38 -26.54
CA MET A 271 5.33 -2.54 -25.66
C MET A 271 4.20 -1.60 -26.05
N GLY A 272 3.13 -2.18 -26.57
CA GLY A 272 1.87 -1.46 -26.80
C GLY A 272 0.88 -1.62 -25.63
N PRO A 273 -0.31 -0.99 -25.71
CA PRO A 273 -1.32 -1.03 -24.66
C PRO A 273 -1.76 -2.46 -24.29
N ILE A 274 -1.86 -3.37 -25.23
CA ILE A 274 -2.26 -4.77 -24.99
C ILE A 274 -1.23 -5.47 -24.09
N LEU A 275 0.06 -5.32 -24.38
CA LEU A 275 1.11 -5.94 -23.58
C LEU A 275 1.18 -5.30 -22.18
N ALA A 276 0.93 -3.99 -22.07
CA ALA A 276 0.79 -3.30 -20.80
C ALA A 276 -0.38 -3.86 -19.96
N ILE A 277 -1.53 -4.11 -20.57
CA ILE A 277 -2.68 -4.78 -19.91
C ILE A 277 -2.29 -6.18 -19.41
N CYS A 278 -1.64 -6.98 -20.26
CA CYS A 278 -1.16 -8.32 -19.85
C CYS A 278 -0.19 -8.26 -18.66
N THR A 279 0.72 -7.29 -18.69
CA THR A 279 1.71 -7.07 -17.62
C THR A 279 1.04 -6.69 -16.31
N ILE A 280 0.12 -5.71 -16.33
CA ILE A 280 -0.62 -5.29 -15.14
C ILE A 280 -1.51 -6.43 -14.62
N THR A 281 -2.15 -7.17 -15.50
CA THR A 281 -2.96 -8.34 -15.13
C THR A 281 -2.11 -9.39 -14.42
N LEU A 282 -0.95 -9.74 -14.96
CA LEU A 282 -0.03 -10.68 -14.32
C LEU A 282 0.48 -10.18 -12.96
N LEU A 283 0.83 -8.90 -12.87
CA LEU A 283 1.24 -8.24 -11.64
C LEU A 283 0.12 -8.31 -10.59
N THR A 284 -1.12 -8.04 -10.99
CA THR A 284 -2.30 -8.10 -10.12
C THR A 284 -2.58 -9.51 -9.60
N PHE A 285 -2.48 -10.52 -10.45
CA PHE A 285 -2.56 -11.91 -9.97
C PHE A 285 -1.44 -12.24 -8.99
N GLY A 286 -0.22 -11.75 -9.25
CA GLY A 286 0.89 -11.87 -8.31
C GLY A 286 0.59 -11.24 -6.94
N GLU A 287 -0.05 -10.08 -6.93
CA GLU A 287 -0.53 -9.41 -5.71
C GLU A 287 -1.58 -10.25 -4.97
N ILE A 288 -2.61 -10.73 -5.67
CA ILE A 288 -3.70 -11.54 -5.10
C ILE A 288 -3.15 -12.86 -4.50
N PHE A 289 -2.18 -13.49 -5.16
CA PHE A 289 -1.55 -14.71 -4.64
C PHE A 289 -0.51 -14.46 -3.55
N SER A 290 0.03 -13.26 -3.38
CA SER A 290 1.03 -12.99 -2.35
C SER A 290 0.46 -12.35 -1.08
N MET A 291 -0.17 -11.19 -1.18
CA MET A 291 -0.47 -10.33 -0.03
C MET A 291 -1.46 -10.92 0.99
N PRO A 292 -2.60 -11.51 0.58
CA PRO A 292 -3.52 -12.11 1.55
C PRO A 292 -2.89 -13.28 2.29
N PHE A 293 -2.09 -14.08 1.59
CA PHE A 293 -1.42 -15.23 2.19
C PHE A 293 -0.21 -14.84 3.04
N MET A 294 0.44 -13.68 2.79
CA MET A 294 1.43 -13.09 3.70
C MET A 294 0.78 -12.73 5.04
N ASN A 295 -0.42 -12.15 5.01
CA ASN A 295 -1.20 -11.89 6.23
C ASN A 295 -1.54 -13.19 6.95
N SER A 296 -2.07 -14.19 6.26
CA SER A 296 -2.40 -15.50 6.83
C SER A 296 -1.17 -16.19 7.42
N PHE A 297 0.00 -16.05 6.79
CA PHE A 297 1.25 -16.65 7.26
C PHE A 297 1.69 -16.05 8.60
N TRP A 298 1.79 -14.72 8.75
CA TRP A 298 2.24 -14.16 10.01
C TRP A 298 1.20 -14.35 11.13
N ILE A 299 -0.11 -14.28 10.83
CA ILE A 299 -1.17 -14.54 11.80
C ILE A 299 -1.08 -15.98 12.30
N SER A 300 -0.81 -16.97 11.47
CA SER A 300 -0.69 -18.38 11.85
C SER A 300 0.48 -18.66 12.83
N ARG A 301 1.45 -17.73 12.94
CA ARG A 301 2.59 -17.82 13.86
C ARG A 301 2.34 -17.15 15.21
N THR A 302 1.19 -16.51 15.39
CA THR A 302 0.90 -15.68 16.57
C THR A 302 -0.01 -16.37 17.58
N HIS A 303 0.15 -16.00 18.83
CA HIS A 303 -0.83 -16.22 19.88
C HIS A 303 -1.49 -14.89 20.28
N PRO A 304 -2.69 -14.91 20.91
CA PRO A 304 -3.37 -13.68 21.30
C PRO A 304 -2.49 -12.67 22.06
N GLY A 305 -1.61 -13.16 22.94
CA GLY A 305 -0.75 -12.29 23.78
C GLY A 305 0.52 -11.74 23.11
N ASN A 306 0.90 -12.17 21.89
CA ASN A 306 2.06 -11.64 21.18
C ASN A 306 1.74 -11.14 19.75
N ARG A 307 0.47 -11.19 19.36
CA ARG A 307 0.00 -10.80 18.01
C ARG A 307 0.40 -9.37 17.67
N GLY A 308 0.33 -8.45 18.63
CA GLY A 308 0.73 -7.06 18.42
C GLY A 308 2.18 -6.89 17.97
N GLN A 309 3.14 -7.65 18.54
CA GLN A 309 4.55 -7.59 18.13
C GLN A 309 4.77 -8.06 16.69
N TYR A 310 4.10 -9.14 16.29
CA TYR A 310 4.16 -9.64 14.90
C TYR A 310 3.51 -8.67 13.94
N ALA A 311 2.33 -8.16 14.26
CA ALA A 311 1.65 -7.15 13.45
C ALA A 311 2.49 -5.87 13.29
N ALA A 312 3.11 -5.39 14.38
CA ALA A 312 3.97 -4.21 14.35
C ALA A 312 5.16 -4.41 13.42
N LEU A 313 5.90 -5.52 13.52
CA LEU A 313 7.01 -5.81 12.62
C LEU A 313 6.58 -5.91 11.16
N TYR A 314 5.43 -6.53 10.88
CA TYR A 314 4.89 -6.61 9.52
C TYR A 314 4.54 -5.23 8.95
N THR A 315 3.87 -4.39 9.76
CA THR A 315 3.54 -3.02 9.37
C THR A 315 4.80 -2.18 9.14
N MET A 316 5.79 -2.30 10.04
CA MET A 316 7.08 -1.61 9.89
C MET A 316 7.82 -2.03 8.61
N ALA A 317 7.74 -3.31 8.21
CA ALA A 317 8.32 -3.78 6.96
C ALA A 317 7.71 -3.08 5.74
N TRP A 318 6.39 -2.96 5.70
CA TRP A 318 5.68 -2.24 4.63
C TRP A 318 5.99 -0.75 4.64
N SER A 319 6.05 -0.10 5.80
CA SER A 319 6.41 1.32 5.93
C SER A 319 7.86 1.59 5.48
N ALA A 320 8.79 0.72 5.86
CA ALA A 320 10.18 0.81 5.40
C ALA A 320 10.27 0.68 3.88
N ALA A 321 9.56 -0.29 3.30
CA ALA A 321 9.51 -0.49 1.86
C ALA A 321 8.86 0.69 1.13
N GLN A 322 7.83 1.30 1.69
CA GLN A 322 7.15 2.47 1.13
C GLN A 322 8.07 3.70 1.09
N THR A 323 9.05 3.78 1.98
CA THR A 323 10.06 4.85 1.98
C THR A 323 11.23 4.52 1.04
N LEU A 324 11.82 3.33 1.20
CA LEU A 324 13.04 2.93 0.50
C LEU A 324 12.80 2.54 -0.97
N GLY A 325 11.67 1.89 -1.23
CA GLY A 325 11.32 1.41 -2.57
C GLY A 325 11.22 2.54 -3.60
N PRO A 326 10.31 3.50 -3.42
CA PRO A 326 10.16 4.64 -4.34
C PRO A 326 11.45 5.42 -4.55
N LEU A 327 12.16 5.73 -3.46
CA LEU A 327 13.42 6.46 -3.51
C LEU A 327 14.48 5.69 -4.31
N GLY A 328 14.72 4.43 -3.95
CA GLY A 328 15.70 3.58 -4.64
C GLY A 328 15.36 3.37 -6.11
N GLY A 329 14.08 3.12 -6.41
CA GLY A 329 13.61 2.94 -7.78
C GLY A 329 13.73 4.20 -8.62
N ALA A 330 13.36 5.36 -8.08
CA ALA A 330 13.48 6.64 -8.78
C ALA A 330 14.94 7.04 -9.03
N LEU A 331 15.84 6.80 -8.07
CA LEU A 331 17.29 7.01 -8.24
C LEU A 331 17.83 6.09 -9.33
N LEU A 332 17.46 4.81 -9.30
CA LEU A 332 17.90 3.84 -10.30
C LEU A 332 17.40 4.21 -11.70
N ALA A 333 16.11 4.55 -11.82
CA ALA A 333 15.52 5.00 -13.09
C ALA A 333 16.14 6.31 -13.59
N GLY A 334 16.43 7.25 -12.68
CA GLY A 334 17.00 8.55 -13.02
C GLY A 334 18.44 8.48 -13.49
N HIS A 335 19.28 7.57 -12.95
CA HIS A 335 20.69 7.43 -13.30
C HIS A 335 20.96 6.40 -14.39
N PHE A 336 20.24 5.26 -14.37
CA PHE A 336 20.50 4.12 -15.24
C PHE A 336 19.35 3.82 -16.21
N GLY A 337 18.22 4.53 -16.09
CA GLY A 337 17.01 4.35 -16.90
C GLY A 337 16.07 3.26 -16.39
N PHE A 338 14.85 3.28 -16.91
CA PHE A 338 13.77 2.37 -16.51
C PHE A 338 14.08 0.89 -16.81
N LYS A 339 14.86 0.61 -17.87
CA LYS A 339 15.26 -0.77 -18.20
C LYS A 339 15.95 -1.46 -17.05
N TRP A 340 16.91 -0.80 -16.40
CA TRP A 340 17.64 -1.35 -15.26
C TRP A 340 16.77 -1.43 -14.00
N LEU A 341 15.84 -0.50 -13.81
CA LEU A 341 14.86 -0.57 -12.73
C LEU A 341 14.02 -1.83 -12.84
N TRP A 342 13.40 -2.09 -14.00
CA TRP A 342 12.52 -3.25 -14.17
C TRP A 342 13.29 -4.57 -14.13
N PHE A 343 14.51 -4.58 -14.69
CA PHE A 343 15.37 -5.75 -14.59
C PHE A 343 15.74 -6.08 -13.14
N SER A 344 16.17 -5.09 -12.36
CA SER A 344 16.54 -5.30 -10.96
C SER A 344 15.34 -5.67 -10.09
N ALA A 345 14.19 -5.01 -10.27
CA ALA A 345 12.96 -5.35 -9.55
C ALA A 345 12.50 -6.77 -9.84
N GLY A 346 12.54 -7.19 -11.12
CA GLY A 346 12.23 -8.55 -11.53
C GLY A 346 13.19 -9.57 -10.89
N ALA A 347 14.50 -9.31 -10.95
CA ALA A 347 15.51 -10.20 -10.36
C ALA A 347 15.36 -10.32 -8.83
N ILE A 348 15.12 -9.21 -8.13
CA ILE A 348 14.87 -9.21 -6.68
C ILE A 348 13.61 -10.03 -6.36
N CYS A 349 12.51 -9.81 -7.08
CA CYS A 349 11.28 -10.59 -6.84
C CYS A 349 11.49 -12.10 -7.06
N ILE A 350 12.22 -12.50 -8.12
CA ILE A 350 12.52 -13.91 -8.34
C ILE A 350 13.40 -14.48 -7.21
N ALA A 351 14.43 -13.76 -6.78
CA ALA A 351 15.27 -14.17 -5.66
C ALA A 351 14.48 -14.32 -4.36
N VAL A 352 13.59 -13.35 -4.07
CA VAL A 352 12.70 -13.40 -2.90
C VAL A 352 11.72 -14.57 -2.99
N ALA A 353 11.11 -14.83 -4.15
CA ALA A 353 10.21 -15.96 -4.35
C ALA A 353 10.90 -17.30 -4.05
N LEU A 354 12.14 -17.48 -4.53
CA LEU A 354 12.94 -18.67 -4.26
C LEU A 354 13.34 -18.80 -2.79
N ALA A 355 13.67 -17.66 -2.13
CA ALA A 355 13.99 -17.63 -0.72
C ALA A 355 12.77 -17.96 0.16
N VAL A 356 11.60 -17.40 -0.15
CA VAL A 356 10.33 -17.72 0.53
C VAL A 356 9.99 -19.21 0.40
N LYS A 357 10.18 -19.79 -0.79
CA LYS A 357 9.95 -21.24 -0.99
C LYS A 357 10.84 -22.11 -0.09
N LYS A 358 12.05 -21.65 0.24
CA LYS A 358 12.97 -22.37 1.15
C LYS A 358 12.52 -22.30 2.63
N LEU A 359 11.78 -21.25 3.05
CA LEU A 359 11.23 -21.16 4.41
C LEU A 359 10.38 -22.37 4.78
N LYS A 360 9.56 -22.87 3.84
CA LYS A 360 8.73 -24.05 4.03
C LYS A 360 9.57 -25.31 4.33
N ARG A 361 10.72 -25.45 3.74
CA ARG A 361 11.60 -26.63 3.93
C ARG A 361 12.19 -26.64 5.34
N THR A 362 12.47 -25.47 5.90
CA THR A 362 13.02 -25.31 7.25
C THR A 362 11.96 -25.60 8.33
N GLU A 363 10.71 -25.21 8.12
CA GLU A 363 9.60 -25.54 9.05
C GLU A 363 9.31 -27.03 9.10
N GLN A 364 9.33 -27.72 7.96
CA GLN A 364 9.12 -29.19 7.90
C GLN A 364 10.26 -29.98 8.56
N LEU A 365 11.47 -29.43 8.64
CA LEU A 365 12.62 -30.06 9.30
C LEU A 365 12.61 -29.82 10.82
N GLN A 366 11.92 -28.79 11.31
CA GLN A 366 11.80 -28.49 12.75
C GLN A 366 10.65 -29.23 13.45
N VAL A 367 9.70 -29.77 12.67
CA VAL A 367 8.54 -30.55 13.15
C VAL A 367 8.79 -32.07 13.17
N LYS A 368 9.95 -32.53 12.67
CA LYS A 368 10.46 -33.87 12.82
C LYS A 368 11.50 -33.94 13.95
#